data_b319cd84af3d5b92955d751ce31dc3a4
#
_entry.id   b319cd84af3d5b92955d751ce31dc3a4
#
_cell.length_a   1.000
_cell.length_b   1.000
_cell.length_c   1.000
_cell.angle_alpha   90.00
_cell.angle_beta   90.00
_cell.angle_gamma   90.00
#
_symmetry.space_group_name_H-M   'P 1'
#
loop_
_entity.id
_entity.type
_entity.pdbx_description
1 polymer ?
#
loop_
_entity_poly.entity_id
_entity_poly.type
_entity_poly.pdbx_seq_one_letter_code
_entity_poly.pdbx_strand_id
1 'polypeptide(L)'
;MNNRVETRRTARFTRTSNRVTHENAITLVSQDGLRCLVRTPLGKDLLIASNGEALLESTFVARQRAAERKPSDALLVEARAQVQAYFARRLRRFDLPFFLEGTALQLAAWHAVASLSFGEFVSYADVARAIGRPGAHRGVAAAMGATPLALFIPAHRVIGADGRIKGADRKSLRARLAAFEGVQRARRSP
;
A
#
# COMPACT_ATOMS: atom_id res chain seq x y z
N MET A 1 -11.19 -14.45 40.17
CA MET A 1 -11.62 -13.64 39.03
C MET A 1 -10.42 -12.83 38.56
N ASN A 2 -9.63 -13.38 37.66
CA ASN A 2 -8.41 -12.76 37.15
C ASN A 2 -8.57 -12.58 35.64
N ASN A 3 -8.74 -11.33 35.26
CA ASN A 3 -8.84 -10.91 33.87
C ASN A 3 -7.42 -10.59 33.37
N ARG A 4 -6.78 -11.54 32.70
CA ARG A 4 -5.49 -11.31 32.02
C ARG A 4 -5.78 -10.75 30.62
N VAL A 5 -5.57 -9.46 30.47
CA VAL A 5 -5.43 -8.81 29.17
C VAL A 5 -4.04 -9.18 28.63
N GLU A 6 -3.99 -10.04 27.65
CA GLU A 6 -2.76 -10.34 26.89
C GLU A 6 -2.38 -9.16 26.02
N THR A 7 -1.37 -8.44 26.46
CA THR A 7 -0.70 -7.39 25.70
C THR A 7 0.08 -8.05 24.55
N ARG A 8 -0.36 -7.84 23.32
CA ARG A 8 0.38 -8.27 22.13
C ARG A 8 1.77 -7.62 22.15
N ARG A 9 2.79 -8.47 22.22
CA ARG A 9 4.20 -8.12 22.18
C ARG A 9 4.53 -7.44 20.86
N THR A 10 4.80 -6.15 20.91
CA THR A 10 5.57 -5.44 19.90
C THR A 10 6.98 -6.02 19.87
N ALA A 11 7.35 -6.71 18.81
CA ALA A 11 8.70 -7.19 18.61
C ALA A 11 9.66 -5.99 18.57
N ARG A 12 10.51 -5.85 19.58
CA ARG A 12 11.65 -4.93 19.55
C ARG A 12 12.67 -5.48 18.58
N PHE A 13 12.75 -4.87 17.40
CA PHE A 13 13.86 -5.10 16.49
C PHE A 13 15.10 -4.38 17.04
N THR A 14 16.08 -5.15 17.51
CA THR A 14 17.42 -4.67 17.81
C THR A 14 18.10 -4.25 16.52
N ARG A 15 18.55 -3.02 16.52
CA ARG A 15 19.28 -2.34 15.44
C ARG A 15 20.62 -3.02 15.24
N THR A 16 20.71 -4.02 14.36
CA THR A 16 22.00 -4.45 13.80
C THR A 16 22.17 -3.71 12.47
N SER A 17 23.19 -2.86 12.46
CA SER A 17 23.59 -2.01 11.36
C SER A 17 24.09 -2.86 10.18
N ASN A 18 23.19 -3.26 9.29
CA ASN A 18 23.51 -3.59 7.93
C ASN A 18 22.56 -2.78 7.03
N ARG A 19 23.10 -1.77 6.35
CA ARG A 19 22.44 -1.04 5.29
C ARG A 19 22.17 -2.03 4.13
N VAL A 20 21.04 -2.71 4.20
CA VAL A 20 20.51 -3.41 3.04
C VAL A 20 19.85 -2.32 2.18
N THR A 21 20.49 -1.97 1.07
CA THR A 21 19.90 -1.04 0.11
C THR A 21 18.67 -1.69 -0.53
N HIS A 22 17.72 -0.88 -1.00
CA HIS A 22 16.47 -1.33 -1.63
C HIS A 22 16.72 -2.37 -2.75
N GLU A 23 17.81 -2.23 -3.50
CA GLU A 23 18.24 -3.22 -4.51
C GLU A 23 18.64 -4.56 -3.91
N ASN A 24 19.32 -4.57 -2.75
CA ASN A 24 19.74 -5.81 -2.08
C ASN A 24 18.57 -6.56 -1.44
N ALA A 25 17.55 -5.86 -0.91
CA ALA A 25 16.35 -6.50 -0.38
C ALA A 25 15.55 -7.17 -1.51
N ILE A 26 15.41 -6.50 -2.66
CA ILE A 26 14.76 -7.05 -3.85
C ILE A 26 15.56 -8.25 -4.40
N THR A 27 16.89 -8.17 -4.39
CA THR A 27 17.77 -9.25 -4.88
C THR A 27 17.74 -10.46 -3.94
N LEU A 28 17.69 -10.26 -2.62
CA LEU A 28 17.57 -11.35 -1.64
C LEU A 28 16.22 -12.07 -1.76
N VAL A 29 15.12 -11.34 -1.92
CA VAL A 29 13.78 -11.93 -2.18
C VAL A 29 13.71 -12.59 -3.56
N SER A 30 14.58 -12.20 -4.49
CA SER A 30 14.66 -12.75 -5.86
C SER A 30 15.17 -14.18 -5.89
N GLN A 31 15.93 -14.64 -4.89
CA GLN A 31 16.53 -15.98 -4.88
C GLN A 31 15.64 -17.08 -4.27
N ASP A 32 14.70 -16.73 -3.37
CA ASP A 32 13.92 -17.74 -2.63
C ASP A 32 12.40 -17.74 -2.88
N GLY A 33 11.91 -17.01 -3.87
CA GLY A 33 10.61 -17.34 -4.49
C GLY A 33 9.34 -16.97 -3.72
N LEU A 34 9.38 -16.20 -2.64
CA LEU A 34 8.16 -15.76 -1.95
C LEU A 34 7.47 -14.61 -2.70
N ARG A 35 6.87 -14.95 -3.84
CA ARG A 35 6.12 -14.02 -4.70
C ARG A 35 4.79 -14.58 -5.11
N CYS A 36 3.81 -13.70 -5.17
CA CYS A 36 2.46 -14.01 -5.62
C CYS A 36 2.03 -13.02 -6.70
N LEU A 37 1.42 -13.52 -7.75
CA LEU A 37 0.78 -12.72 -8.78
C LEU A 37 -0.73 -12.83 -8.63
N VAL A 38 -1.41 -11.69 -8.47
CA VAL A 38 -2.86 -11.64 -8.29
C VAL A 38 -3.49 -10.92 -9.47
N ARG A 39 -4.43 -11.57 -10.15
CA ARG A 39 -5.20 -10.97 -11.22
C ARG A 39 -6.13 -9.89 -10.69
N THR A 40 -6.17 -8.74 -11.40
CA THR A 40 -7.07 -7.66 -11.03
C THR A 40 -8.00 -7.27 -12.18
N PRO A 41 -9.17 -6.69 -11.89
CA PRO A 41 -10.09 -6.20 -12.93
C PRO A 41 -9.57 -4.95 -13.65
N LEU A 42 -8.45 -4.40 -13.20
CA LEU A 42 -7.84 -3.20 -13.77
C LEU A 42 -7.00 -3.48 -15.04
N GLY A 43 -7.04 -4.69 -15.62
CA GLY A 43 -6.25 -5.06 -16.79
C GLY A 43 -4.75 -5.15 -16.55
N LYS A 44 -4.33 -5.10 -15.29
CA LYS A 44 -2.96 -5.34 -14.80
C LYS A 44 -3.02 -6.40 -13.71
N ASP A 45 -1.92 -7.09 -13.49
CA ASP A 45 -1.78 -8.03 -12.40
C ASP A 45 -1.00 -7.35 -11.27
N LEU A 46 -1.29 -7.69 -10.02
CA LEU A 46 -0.55 -7.22 -8.84
C LEU A 46 0.48 -8.27 -8.46
N LEU A 47 1.76 -7.94 -8.55
CA LEU A 47 2.85 -8.74 -8.02
C LEU A 47 3.07 -8.33 -6.57
N ILE A 48 3.16 -9.31 -5.68
CA ILE A 48 3.37 -9.12 -4.24
C ILE A 48 4.59 -9.94 -3.84
N ALA A 49 5.48 -9.36 -3.06
CA ALA A 49 6.64 -10.02 -2.49
C ALA A 49 6.61 -9.98 -0.96
N SER A 50 7.07 -11.06 -0.33
CA SER A 50 7.11 -11.23 1.13
C SER A 50 8.38 -11.96 1.55
N ASN A 51 8.75 -11.83 2.83
CA ASN A 51 9.78 -12.65 3.47
C ASN A 51 9.20 -13.74 4.38
N GLY A 52 7.88 -13.99 4.28
CA GLY A 52 7.14 -14.93 5.14
C GLY A 52 6.56 -14.29 6.40
N GLU A 53 7.13 -13.19 6.88
CA GLU A 53 6.68 -12.47 8.09
C GLU A 53 5.98 -11.15 7.76
N ALA A 54 6.39 -10.49 6.67
CA ALA A 54 5.85 -9.21 6.24
C ALA A 54 5.86 -9.07 4.71
N LEU A 55 4.93 -8.27 4.17
CA LEU A 55 5.00 -7.82 2.79
C LEU A 55 6.13 -6.80 2.64
N LEU A 56 6.96 -6.99 1.62
CA LEU A 56 8.12 -6.14 1.33
C LEU A 56 7.85 -5.18 0.18
N GLU A 57 7.16 -5.68 -0.86
CA GLU A 57 6.88 -4.93 -2.07
C GLU A 57 5.58 -5.37 -2.70
N SER A 58 4.88 -4.45 -3.34
CA SER A 58 3.85 -4.78 -4.30
C SER A 58 3.80 -3.76 -5.43
N THR A 59 3.65 -4.27 -6.65
CA THR A 59 3.63 -3.44 -7.85
C THR A 59 2.66 -3.99 -8.89
N PHE A 60 2.06 -3.09 -9.66
CA PHE A 60 1.19 -3.50 -10.76
C PHE A 60 2.02 -3.70 -12.03
N VAL A 61 1.99 -4.90 -12.55
CA VAL A 61 2.70 -5.31 -13.76
C VAL A 61 1.74 -5.49 -14.94
N ALA A 62 2.27 -5.53 -16.14
CA ALA A 62 1.48 -5.92 -17.31
C ALA A 62 0.91 -7.32 -17.09
N ARG A 63 -0.30 -7.55 -17.64
CA ARG A 63 -0.94 -8.86 -17.52
C ARG A 63 -0.05 -9.97 -18.04
N GLN A 64 0.22 -10.94 -17.19
CA GLN A 64 1.06 -12.09 -17.53
C GLN A 64 0.24 -13.18 -18.18
N ARG A 65 0.83 -13.87 -19.17
CA ARG A 65 0.23 -15.06 -19.80
C ARG A 65 0.37 -16.31 -18.94
N ALA A 66 1.36 -16.34 -18.06
CA ALA A 66 1.60 -17.47 -17.16
C ALA A 66 0.43 -17.68 -16.20
N ALA A 67 0.12 -18.94 -15.91
CA ALA A 67 -0.86 -19.30 -14.89
C ALA A 67 -0.43 -18.71 -13.53
N GLU A 68 -1.42 -18.24 -12.77
CA GLU A 68 -1.20 -17.85 -11.38
C GLU A 68 -0.59 -19.02 -10.60
N ARG A 69 0.67 -18.90 -10.18
CA ARG A 69 1.23 -19.85 -9.22
C ARG A 69 0.49 -19.64 -7.89
N LYS A 70 -0.02 -20.72 -7.32
CA LYS A 70 -0.55 -20.68 -5.96
C LYS A 70 0.62 -20.36 -5.02
N PRO A 71 0.50 -19.31 -4.19
CA PRO A 71 1.55 -19.03 -3.22
C PRO A 71 1.63 -20.19 -2.22
N SER A 72 2.86 -20.57 -1.86
CA SER A 72 3.13 -21.58 -0.83
C SER A 72 3.23 -20.96 0.58
N ASP A 73 3.46 -19.66 0.65
CA ASP A 73 3.57 -18.89 1.87
C ASP A 73 2.19 -18.44 2.37
N ALA A 74 1.92 -18.67 3.67
CA ALA A 74 0.63 -18.36 4.30
C ALA A 74 0.28 -16.87 4.22
N LEU A 75 1.27 -15.98 4.37
CA LEU A 75 1.07 -14.53 4.27
C LEU A 75 0.66 -14.11 2.85
N LEU A 76 1.27 -14.70 1.82
CA LEU A 76 0.90 -14.42 0.43
C LEU A 76 -0.46 -15.04 0.05
N VAL A 77 -0.84 -16.18 0.64
CA VAL A 77 -2.20 -16.74 0.50
C VAL A 77 -3.22 -15.75 1.04
N GLU A 78 -3.00 -15.23 2.25
CA GLU A 78 -3.88 -14.24 2.87
C GLU A 78 -3.88 -12.91 2.09
N ALA A 79 -2.72 -12.42 1.67
CA ALA A 79 -2.62 -11.21 0.85
C ALA A 79 -3.43 -11.32 -0.45
N ARG A 80 -3.34 -12.47 -1.13
CA ARG A 80 -4.15 -12.75 -2.32
C ARG A 80 -5.65 -12.74 -2.00
N ALA A 81 -6.06 -13.39 -0.91
CA ALA A 81 -7.46 -13.45 -0.50
C ALA A 81 -8.00 -12.04 -0.19
N GLN A 82 -7.22 -11.21 0.52
CA GLN A 82 -7.60 -9.84 0.81
C GLN A 82 -7.67 -8.97 -0.45
N VAL A 83 -6.75 -9.10 -1.39
CA VAL A 83 -6.82 -8.39 -2.69
C VAL A 83 -8.07 -8.80 -3.48
N GLN A 84 -8.41 -10.08 -3.50
CA GLN A 84 -9.64 -10.56 -4.15
C GLN A 84 -10.90 -10.00 -3.45
N ALA A 85 -10.92 -10.00 -2.12
CA ALA A 85 -12.00 -9.42 -1.32
C ALA A 85 -12.14 -7.91 -1.54
N TYR A 86 -11.02 -7.17 -1.66
CA TYR A 86 -11.03 -5.75 -1.99
C TYR A 86 -11.68 -5.49 -3.36
N PHE A 87 -11.27 -6.20 -4.41
CA PHE A 87 -11.87 -6.02 -5.73
C PHE A 87 -13.32 -6.55 -5.82
N ALA A 88 -13.71 -7.43 -4.92
CA ALA A 88 -15.12 -7.82 -4.72
C ALA A 88 -15.91 -6.85 -3.82
N ARG A 89 -15.31 -5.73 -3.39
CA ARG A 89 -15.88 -4.71 -2.46
C ARG A 89 -16.30 -5.26 -1.10
N ARG A 90 -15.75 -6.41 -0.69
CA ARG A 90 -16.00 -7.05 0.61
C ARG A 90 -14.97 -6.67 1.67
N LEU A 91 -13.80 -6.16 1.27
CA LEU A 91 -12.76 -5.67 2.17
C LEU A 91 -12.65 -4.14 2.04
N ARG A 92 -12.64 -3.44 3.18
CA ARG A 92 -12.51 -1.98 3.22
C ARG A 92 -11.15 -1.50 3.66
N ARG A 93 -10.38 -2.33 4.34
CA ARG A 93 -9.02 -2.07 4.81
C ARG A 93 -8.22 -3.37 4.77
N PHE A 94 -6.98 -3.30 4.34
CA PHE A 94 -6.05 -4.41 4.42
C PHE A 94 -5.54 -4.58 5.86
N ASP A 95 -5.43 -5.82 6.31
CA ASP A 95 -4.89 -6.18 7.63
C ASP A 95 -3.77 -7.22 7.43
N LEU A 96 -2.60 -6.74 7.05
CA LEU A 96 -1.43 -7.55 6.74
C LEU A 96 -0.19 -6.86 7.33
N PRO A 97 0.75 -7.63 7.88
CA PRO A 97 2.04 -7.09 8.28
C PRO A 97 2.82 -6.65 7.04
N PHE A 98 3.45 -5.48 7.11
CA PHE A 98 4.36 -5.00 6.08
C PHE A 98 5.60 -4.35 6.67
N PHE A 99 6.70 -4.48 5.96
CA PHE A 99 7.97 -3.86 6.30
C PHE A 99 8.21 -2.67 5.36
N LEU A 100 8.56 -1.52 5.94
CA LEU A 100 8.78 -0.29 5.21
C LEU A 100 10.14 0.31 5.58
N GLU A 101 10.89 0.67 4.56
CA GLU A 101 12.11 1.45 4.69
C GLU A 101 11.94 2.81 4.03
N GLY A 102 12.38 3.87 4.70
CA GLY A 102 12.27 5.21 4.18
C GLY A 102 12.66 6.28 5.19
N THR A 103 12.56 7.53 4.78
CA THR A 103 12.76 8.67 5.69
C THR A 103 11.62 8.72 6.73
N ALA A 104 11.86 9.40 7.85
CA ALA A 104 10.84 9.59 8.89
C ALA A 104 9.54 10.20 8.34
N LEU A 105 9.63 11.10 7.35
CA LEU A 105 8.47 11.67 6.68
C LEU A 105 7.72 10.63 5.84
N GLN A 106 8.44 9.82 5.07
CA GLN A 106 7.85 8.76 4.24
C GLN A 106 7.13 7.73 5.10
N LEU A 107 7.80 7.21 6.13
CA LEU A 107 7.22 6.22 7.04
C LEU A 107 5.96 6.75 7.71
N ALA A 108 5.99 7.98 8.26
CA ALA A 108 4.81 8.60 8.87
C ALA A 108 3.66 8.77 7.87
N ALA A 109 3.95 9.24 6.66
CA ALA A 109 2.94 9.42 5.62
C ALA A 109 2.35 8.08 5.14
N TRP A 110 3.18 7.05 4.95
CA TRP A 110 2.71 5.73 4.51
C TRP A 110 1.83 5.06 5.57
N HIS A 111 2.21 5.12 6.86
CA HIS A 111 1.38 4.60 7.95
C HIS A 111 0.04 5.34 8.06
N ALA A 112 0.05 6.66 7.98
CA ALA A 112 -1.19 7.46 8.01
C ALA A 112 -2.11 7.09 6.83
N VAL A 113 -1.56 6.89 5.63
CA VAL A 113 -2.35 6.55 4.44
C VAL A 113 -2.82 5.10 4.45
N ALA A 114 -2.02 4.17 5.00
CA ALA A 114 -2.41 2.76 5.13
C ALA A 114 -3.66 2.59 6.03
N SER A 115 -3.92 3.52 6.96
CA SER A 115 -5.09 3.49 7.83
C SER A 115 -6.39 3.93 7.15
N LEU A 116 -6.34 4.58 5.99
CA LEU A 116 -7.52 5.05 5.27
C LEU A 116 -8.39 3.88 4.80
N SER A 117 -9.69 4.04 4.91
CA SER A 117 -10.67 3.03 4.49
C SER A 117 -11.02 3.14 3.00
N PHE A 118 -11.60 2.11 2.43
CA PHE A 118 -12.11 2.09 1.07
C PHE A 118 -13.10 3.25 0.83
N GLY A 119 -12.85 4.06 -0.18
CA GLY A 119 -13.66 5.22 -0.52
C GLY A 119 -13.43 6.45 0.36
N GLU A 120 -12.46 6.40 1.30
CA GLU A 120 -12.04 7.53 2.09
C GLU A 120 -10.92 8.28 1.37
N PHE A 121 -11.19 9.53 0.97
CA PHE A 121 -10.25 10.36 0.24
C PHE A 121 -9.85 11.58 1.07
N VAL A 122 -8.56 11.83 1.14
CA VAL A 122 -7.97 12.94 1.89
C VAL A 122 -7.05 13.76 1.00
N SER A 123 -6.80 15.03 1.36
CA SER A 123 -5.82 15.83 0.63
C SER A 123 -4.40 15.57 1.12
N TYR A 124 -3.38 15.92 0.31
CA TYR A 124 -1.98 15.91 0.75
C TYR A 124 -1.76 16.78 1.99
N ALA A 125 -2.52 17.86 2.14
CA ALA A 125 -2.46 18.74 3.31
C ALA A 125 -3.07 18.07 4.54
N ASP A 126 -4.13 17.28 4.39
CA ASP A 126 -4.74 16.52 5.50
C ASP A 126 -3.75 15.48 6.04
N VAL A 127 -3.10 14.71 5.15
CA VAL A 127 -2.04 13.78 5.55
C VAL A 127 -0.91 14.50 6.26
N ALA A 128 -0.45 15.66 5.72
CA ALA A 128 0.61 16.44 6.34
C ALA A 128 0.22 16.92 7.75
N ARG A 129 -1.02 17.35 7.96
CA ARG A 129 -1.56 17.70 9.28
C ARG A 129 -1.63 16.48 10.21
N ALA A 130 -2.13 15.37 9.72
CA ALA A 130 -2.27 14.14 10.50
C ALA A 130 -0.94 13.60 11.04
N ILE A 131 0.16 13.79 10.30
CA ILE A 131 1.51 13.41 10.74
C ILE A 131 2.25 14.51 11.53
N GLY A 132 1.55 15.58 11.97
CA GLY A 132 2.13 16.68 12.74
C GLY A 132 3.05 17.60 11.95
N ARG A 133 2.97 17.62 10.60
CA ARG A 133 3.84 18.42 9.72
C ARG A 133 3.01 19.20 8.68
N PRO A 134 2.19 20.19 9.09
CA PRO A 134 1.19 20.83 8.23
C PRO A 134 1.75 21.49 6.97
N GLY A 135 3.03 21.92 6.97
CA GLY A 135 3.71 22.47 5.80
C GLY A 135 4.27 21.44 4.82
N ALA A 136 4.27 20.14 5.15
CA ALA A 136 4.99 19.10 4.41
C ALA A 136 4.19 18.48 3.24
N HIS A 137 3.13 19.13 2.73
CA HIS A 137 2.26 18.58 1.69
C HIS A 137 3.00 18.17 0.39
N ARG A 138 4.09 18.88 0.03
CA ARG A 138 4.96 18.48 -1.11
C ARG A 138 5.75 17.22 -0.80
N GLY A 139 6.28 17.10 0.43
CA GLY A 139 6.97 15.91 0.90
C GLY A 139 6.03 14.68 0.96
N VAL A 140 4.78 14.87 1.40
CA VAL A 140 3.75 13.83 1.35
C VAL A 140 3.47 13.41 -0.09
N ALA A 141 3.38 14.36 -1.04
CA ALA A 141 3.16 14.02 -2.44
C ALA A 141 4.32 13.20 -3.02
N ALA A 142 5.57 13.53 -2.68
CA ALA A 142 6.74 12.75 -3.05
C ALA A 142 6.71 11.35 -2.40
N ALA A 143 6.36 11.24 -1.11
CA ALA A 143 6.21 9.96 -0.42
C ALA A 143 5.15 9.06 -1.09
N MET A 144 4.02 9.63 -1.53
CA MET A 144 2.99 8.89 -2.27
C MET A 144 3.47 8.41 -3.64
N GLY A 145 4.40 9.12 -4.26
CA GLY A 145 5.04 8.68 -5.51
C GLY A 145 6.02 7.52 -5.33
N ALA A 146 6.63 7.44 -4.15
CA ALA A 146 7.67 6.47 -3.79
C ALA A 146 7.16 5.29 -2.94
N THR A 147 5.85 5.08 -2.87
CA THR A 147 5.30 3.99 -2.04
C THR A 147 5.73 2.61 -2.56
N PRO A 148 6.33 1.75 -1.69
CA PRO A 148 6.78 0.43 -2.10
C PRO A 148 5.65 -0.60 -2.19
N LEU A 149 4.52 -0.35 -1.54
CA LEU A 149 3.40 -1.28 -1.41
C LEU A 149 2.14 -0.73 -2.12
N ALA A 150 2.14 -0.79 -3.45
CA ALA A 150 1.00 -0.39 -4.25
C ALA A 150 -0.27 -1.15 -3.83
N LEU A 151 -1.39 -0.47 -3.73
CA LEU A 151 -2.69 -0.94 -3.25
C LEU A 151 -2.77 -1.06 -1.71
N PHE A 152 -1.82 -1.71 -1.04
CA PHE A 152 -1.81 -1.87 0.42
C PHE A 152 -1.59 -0.54 1.14
N ILE A 153 -0.72 0.32 0.60
CA ILE A 153 -0.65 1.74 0.95
C ILE A 153 -1.42 2.50 -0.14
N PRO A 154 -2.67 2.90 0.14
CA PRO A 154 -3.58 3.38 -0.91
C PRO A 154 -3.28 4.83 -1.31
N ALA A 155 -2.12 5.05 -1.92
CA ALA A 155 -1.72 6.37 -2.41
C ALA A 155 -2.74 7.01 -3.39
N HIS A 156 -3.62 6.21 -3.98
CA HIS A 156 -4.73 6.67 -4.82
C HIS A 156 -5.87 7.35 -4.03
N ARG A 157 -5.91 7.21 -2.70
CA ARG A 157 -6.84 7.91 -1.80
C ARG A 157 -6.34 9.29 -1.40
N VAL A 158 -5.10 9.65 -1.76
CA VAL A 158 -4.55 10.99 -1.49
C VAL A 158 -4.65 11.84 -2.76
N ILE A 159 -5.45 12.91 -2.67
CA ILE A 159 -5.82 13.76 -3.82
C ILE A 159 -5.37 15.20 -3.59
N GLY A 160 -5.37 16.01 -4.64
CA GLY A 160 -5.15 17.44 -4.52
C GLY A 160 -6.34 18.15 -3.86
N ALA A 161 -6.14 19.36 -3.37
CA ALA A 161 -7.22 20.20 -2.84
C ALA A 161 -8.30 20.51 -3.92
N ASP A 162 -7.95 20.36 -5.20
CA ASP A 162 -8.84 20.45 -6.34
C ASP A 162 -9.61 19.15 -6.64
N GLY A 163 -9.50 18.15 -5.77
CA GLY A 163 -10.11 16.83 -5.94
C GLY A 163 -9.43 15.96 -7.00
N ARG A 164 -8.25 16.36 -7.53
CA ARG A 164 -7.53 15.61 -8.56
C ARG A 164 -6.38 14.81 -8.00
N ILE A 165 -6.10 13.67 -8.61
CA ILE A 165 -4.89 12.91 -8.33
C ILE A 165 -3.75 13.59 -9.09
N LYS A 166 -2.79 14.18 -8.37
CA LYS A 166 -1.64 14.86 -8.99
C LYS A 166 -0.78 13.86 -9.76
N GLY A 167 -0.31 14.27 -10.94
CA GLY A 167 0.58 13.46 -11.79
C GLY A 167 -0.08 12.25 -12.42
N ALA A 168 -1.40 12.14 -12.38
CA ALA A 168 -2.13 11.04 -12.99
C ALA A 168 -3.08 11.56 -14.07
N ASP A 169 -2.95 11.04 -15.29
CA ASP A 169 -3.99 11.14 -16.30
C ASP A 169 -5.17 10.21 -15.95
N ARG A 170 -6.27 10.30 -16.70
CA ARG A 170 -7.45 9.45 -16.49
C ARG A 170 -7.18 7.95 -16.72
N LYS A 171 -6.12 7.62 -17.46
CA LYS A 171 -5.72 6.25 -17.80
C LYS A 171 -4.75 5.67 -16.76
N SER A 172 -4.21 6.53 -15.89
CA SER A 172 -3.28 6.07 -14.86
C SER A 172 -3.96 5.09 -13.90
N LEU A 173 -3.20 4.17 -13.38
CA LEU A 173 -3.69 3.15 -12.45
C LEU A 173 -4.26 3.77 -11.17
N ARG A 174 -3.63 4.85 -10.66
CA ARG A 174 -4.13 5.57 -9.48
C ARG A 174 -5.52 6.17 -9.73
N ALA A 175 -5.73 6.79 -10.89
CA ALA A 175 -7.05 7.33 -11.25
C ALA A 175 -8.11 6.22 -11.40
N ARG A 176 -7.72 5.05 -11.93
CA ARG A 176 -8.62 3.90 -12.08
C ARG A 176 -8.99 3.28 -10.73
N LEU A 177 -8.03 3.16 -9.80
CA LEU A 177 -8.29 2.70 -8.43
C LEU A 177 -9.22 3.67 -7.69
N ALA A 178 -8.95 4.97 -7.76
CA ALA A 178 -9.81 5.98 -7.14
C ALA A 178 -11.23 5.97 -7.74
N ALA A 179 -11.36 5.83 -9.04
CA ALA A 179 -12.67 5.68 -9.69
C ALA A 179 -13.39 4.39 -9.28
N PHE A 180 -12.64 3.28 -9.11
CA PHE A 180 -13.18 2.01 -8.60
C PHE A 180 -13.73 2.17 -7.18
N GLU A 181 -13.08 2.96 -6.34
CA GLU A 181 -13.52 3.23 -4.97
C GLU A 181 -14.64 4.30 -4.88
N GLY A 182 -14.98 4.97 -5.97
CA GLY A 182 -16.10 5.89 -6.02
C GLY A 182 -15.76 7.37 -5.89
N VAL A 183 -14.50 7.79 -6.18
CA VAL A 183 -14.21 9.19 -6.44
C VAL A 183 -15.02 9.63 -7.67
N GLN A 184 -16.22 10.07 -7.42
CA GLN A 184 -16.89 10.96 -8.36
C GLN A 184 -16.21 12.32 -8.22
N ARG A 185 -15.79 12.91 -9.35
CA ARG A 185 -15.36 14.30 -9.38
C ARG A 185 -16.29 15.11 -8.50
N ALA A 186 -15.75 15.75 -7.47
CA ALA A 186 -16.48 16.84 -6.84
C ALA A 186 -16.91 17.76 -8.00
N ARG A 187 -18.19 17.75 -8.31
CA ARG A 187 -18.76 18.72 -9.24
C ARG A 187 -18.46 20.07 -8.61
N ARG A 188 -17.70 20.91 -9.31
CA ARG A 188 -17.68 22.31 -9.00
C ARG A 188 -19.15 22.75 -9.01
N SER A 189 -19.68 23.06 -7.84
CA SER A 189 -20.89 23.88 -7.78
C SER A 189 -20.58 25.22 -8.47
N PRO A 190 -21.50 25.73 -9.26
CA PRO A 190 -21.33 26.96 -10.01
C PRO A 190 -21.04 28.15 -9.10
#